data_11d10d7b41b7a6db4767a1d19d7c14fe
#
_entry.id   11d10d7b41b7a6db4767a1d19d7c14fe
#
_cell.length_a   1.000
_cell.length_b   1.000
_cell.length_c   1.000
_cell.angle_alpha   90.00
_cell.angle_beta   90.00
_cell.angle_gamma   90.00
#
_symmetry.space_group_name_H-M   'P 1'
#
loop_
_entity.id
_entity.type
_entity.pdbx_description
1 polymer ?
#
loop_
_entity_poly.entity_id
_entity_poly.type
_entity_poly.pdbx_seq_one_letter_code
_entity_poly.pdbx_strand_id
1 'polypeptide(L)'
;KDSFVRKKIIDQNLSYLNARLTHYLDRIGLPHTVKFQNDLTVSIEELGRELDFDNLSRGERNRLILSMSWAFRDVWESLYQPINILFIDEMIDNGLDSLGVENALGLLKKMSRERNKSIWLVSHRDELAGRVENILKVVKEGGFTSYNTDIELA
;
A
#
# COMPACT_ATOMS: atom_id res chain seq x y z
N LYS A 1 -2.85 36.36 3.55
CA LYS A 1 -3.18 35.85 2.19
C LYS A 1 -2.65 34.41 1.96
N ASP A 2 -1.46 34.08 2.45
CA ASP A 2 -0.88 32.72 2.29
C ASP A 2 -1.68 31.60 2.98
N SER A 3 -2.34 31.91 4.10
CA SER A 3 -3.10 30.90 4.85
C SER A 3 -4.35 30.41 4.11
N PHE A 4 -5.00 31.27 3.32
CA PHE A 4 -6.22 30.90 2.57
C PHE A 4 -5.92 29.98 1.38
N VAL A 5 -4.87 30.30 0.61
CA VAL A 5 -4.45 29.47 -0.54
C VAL A 5 -3.96 28.11 -0.06
N ARG A 6 -3.11 28.10 0.98
CA ARG A 6 -2.63 26.85 1.59
C ARG A 6 -3.78 26.00 2.11
N LYS A 7 -4.73 26.59 2.82
CA LYS A 7 -5.91 25.89 3.34
C LYS A 7 -6.73 25.29 2.19
N LYS A 8 -6.99 26.05 1.13
CA LYS A 8 -7.75 25.56 -0.02
C LYS A 8 -7.08 24.40 -0.74
N ILE A 9 -5.73 24.43 -0.88
CA ILE A 9 -4.95 23.34 -1.47
C ILE A 9 -5.02 22.10 -0.58
N ILE A 10 -4.89 22.27 0.73
CA ILE A 10 -4.99 21.16 1.70
C ILE A 10 -6.40 20.57 1.63
N ASP A 11 -7.46 21.37 1.72
CA ASP A 11 -8.83 20.90 1.73
C ASP A 11 -9.18 20.09 0.45
N GLN A 12 -8.73 20.54 -0.72
CA GLN A 12 -8.96 19.84 -1.98
C GLN A 12 -8.23 18.49 -2.04
N ASN A 13 -6.96 18.48 -1.68
CA ASN A 13 -6.16 17.25 -1.68
C ASN A 13 -6.56 16.30 -0.56
N LEU A 14 -7.00 16.82 0.58
CA LEU A 14 -7.44 16.03 1.72
C LEU A 14 -8.71 15.23 1.41
N SER A 15 -9.66 15.84 0.71
CA SER A 15 -10.86 15.12 0.25
C SER A 15 -10.50 13.94 -0.65
N TYR A 16 -9.60 14.17 -1.62
CA TYR A 16 -9.12 13.11 -2.49
C TYR A 16 -8.33 12.04 -1.73
N LEU A 17 -7.41 12.46 -0.83
CA LEU A 17 -6.64 11.55 0.03
C LEU A 17 -7.56 10.64 0.84
N ASN A 18 -8.56 11.21 1.50
CA ASN A 18 -9.51 10.45 2.31
C ASN A 18 -10.35 9.49 1.47
N ALA A 19 -10.78 9.90 0.28
CA ALA A 19 -11.49 9.02 -0.65
C ALA A 19 -10.61 7.84 -1.10
N ARG A 20 -9.33 8.09 -1.41
CA ARG A 20 -8.38 7.03 -1.78
C ARG A 20 -8.06 6.12 -0.60
N LEU A 21 -7.88 6.68 0.59
CA LEU A 21 -7.63 5.91 1.81
C LEU A 21 -8.80 4.96 2.09
N THR A 22 -10.03 5.46 2.11
CA THR A 22 -11.23 4.63 2.27
C THR A 22 -11.29 3.50 1.25
N HIS A 23 -11.00 3.80 -0.02
CA HIS A 23 -10.96 2.80 -1.08
C HIS A 23 -9.95 1.67 -0.79
N TYR A 24 -8.74 2.01 -0.32
CA TYR A 24 -7.72 1.00 -0.04
C TYR A 24 -8.01 0.22 1.24
N LEU A 25 -8.52 0.87 2.28
CA LEU A 25 -8.92 0.21 3.53
C LEU A 25 -9.99 -0.85 3.29
N ASP A 26 -11.01 -0.50 2.51
CA ASP A 26 -12.07 -1.43 2.13
C ASP A 26 -11.51 -2.63 1.36
N ARG A 27 -10.63 -2.38 0.38
CA ARG A 27 -10.04 -3.42 -0.47
C ARG A 27 -9.07 -4.34 0.27
N ILE A 28 -8.31 -3.82 1.23
CA ILE A 28 -7.37 -4.64 2.02
C ILE A 28 -8.08 -5.37 3.17
N GLY A 29 -9.35 -5.07 3.40
CA GLY A 29 -10.16 -5.71 4.44
C GLY A 29 -9.88 -5.18 5.83
N LEU A 30 -9.69 -3.86 5.99
CA LEU A 30 -9.63 -3.18 7.28
C LEU A 30 -10.97 -2.48 7.55
N PRO A 31 -11.75 -2.91 8.57
CA PRO A 31 -13.11 -2.41 8.79
C PRO A 31 -13.17 -1.03 9.45
N HIS A 32 -12.02 -0.44 9.76
CA HIS A 32 -11.93 0.84 10.44
C HIS A 32 -12.22 2.00 9.49
N THR A 33 -12.90 3.02 10.01
CA THR A 33 -13.01 4.32 9.35
C THR A 33 -11.79 5.17 9.72
N VAL A 34 -10.98 5.53 8.75
CA VAL A 34 -9.79 6.35 8.97
C VAL A 34 -9.86 7.60 8.11
N LYS A 35 -9.64 8.75 8.73
CA LYS A 35 -9.67 10.04 8.05
C LYS A 35 -8.55 10.95 8.51
N PHE A 36 -7.93 11.63 7.57
CA PHE A 36 -7.09 12.77 7.83
C PHE A 36 -7.95 14.02 8.07
N GLN A 37 -7.64 14.75 9.12
CA GLN A 37 -8.25 16.02 9.45
C GLN A 37 -7.51 17.19 8.79
N ASN A 38 -8.08 18.40 8.83
CA ASN A 38 -7.50 19.59 8.20
C ASN A 38 -6.14 20.03 8.78
N ASP A 39 -5.83 19.59 9.98
CA ASP A 39 -4.54 19.76 10.65
C ASP A 39 -3.56 18.62 10.39
N LEU A 40 -3.93 17.67 9.51
CA LEU A 40 -3.21 16.46 9.17
C LEU A 40 -3.11 15.43 10.32
N THR A 41 -3.87 15.58 11.38
CA THR A 41 -4.07 14.51 12.35
C THR A 41 -4.92 13.39 11.74
N VAL A 42 -4.80 12.20 12.27
CA VAL A 42 -5.55 11.02 11.79
C VAL A 42 -6.54 10.61 12.85
N SER A 43 -7.82 10.54 12.51
CA SER A 43 -8.83 9.88 13.33
C SER A 43 -9.05 8.44 12.85
N ILE A 44 -9.12 7.53 13.79
CA ILE A 44 -9.42 6.11 13.56
C ILE A 44 -10.67 5.76 14.36
N GLU A 45 -11.67 5.21 13.71
CA GLU A 45 -12.92 4.81 14.36
C GLU A 45 -13.28 3.37 14.00
N GLU A 46 -13.76 2.63 14.99
CA GLU A 46 -14.37 1.32 14.82
C GLU A 46 -15.70 1.28 15.55
N LEU A 47 -16.78 0.93 14.84
CA LEU A 47 -18.14 0.85 15.37
C LEU A 47 -18.56 2.10 16.18
N GLY A 48 -18.14 3.30 15.71
CA GLY A 48 -18.46 4.58 16.37
C GLY A 48 -17.62 4.89 17.60
N ARG A 49 -16.55 4.14 17.85
CA ARG A 49 -15.58 4.42 18.92
C ARG A 49 -14.28 4.91 18.31
N GLU A 50 -13.76 6.00 18.84
CA GLU A 50 -12.43 6.49 18.48
C GLU A 50 -11.36 5.58 19.08
N LEU A 51 -10.36 5.29 18.27
CA LEU A 51 -9.22 4.44 18.62
C LEU A 51 -7.91 5.18 18.37
N ASP A 52 -6.93 4.90 19.22
CA ASP A 52 -5.55 5.26 18.95
C ASP A 52 -4.88 4.23 18.04
N PHE A 53 -3.86 4.66 17.29
CA PHE A 53 -3.07 3.75 16.46
C PHE A 53 -2.51 2.55 17.23
N ASP A 54 -2.17 2.76 18.51
CA ASP A 54 -1.62 1.71 19.38
C ASP A 54 -2.66 0.66 19.80
N ASN A 55 -3.95 0.95 19.67
CA ASN A 55 -5.02 -0.01 19.92
C ASN A 55 -5.17 -1.04 18.79
N LEU A 56 -4.63 -0.75 17.59
CA LEU A 56 -4.68 -1.65 16.47
C LEU A 56 -3.74 -2.84 16.67
N SER A 57 -4.18 -4.02 16.27
CA SER A 57 -3.31 -5.19 16.15
C SER A 57 -2.19 -4.95 15.12
N ARG A 58 -1.14 -5.77 15.15
CA ARG A 58 -0.04 -5.67 14.20
C ARG A 58 -0.51 -5.77 12.74
N GLY A 59 -1.43 -6.70 12.46
CA GLY A 59 -1.99 -6.89 11.12
C GLY A 59 -2.80 -5.69 10.65
N GLU A 60 -3.61 -5.11 11.54
CA GLU A 60 -4.40 -3.90 11.25
C GLU A 60 -3.51 -2.68 11.00
N ARG A 61 -2.47 -2.48 11.82
CA ARG A 61 -1.48 -1.41 11.60
C ARG A 61 -0.82 -1.52 10.24
N ASN A 62 -0.39 -2.70 9.84
CA ASN A 62 0.27 -2.91 8.55
C ASN A 62 -0.69 -2.70 7.37
N ARG A 63 -1.95 -3.14 7.47
CA ARG A 63 -2.98 -2.82 6.48
C ARG A 63 -3.23 -1.32 6.37
N LEU A 64 -3.27 -0.63 7.51
CA LEU A 64 -3.44 0.82 7.54
C LEU A 64 -2.26 1.53 6.88
N ILE A 65 -1.02 1.18 7.25
CA ILE A 65 0.21 1.77 6.68
C ILE A 65 0.28 1.57 5.16
N LEU A 66 -0.02 0.36 4.67
CA LEU A 66 -0.08 0.08 3.24
C LEU A 66 -1.13 0.93 2.54
N SER A 67 -2.33 1.00 3.09
CA SER A 67 -3.44 1.78 2.54
C SER A 67 -3.12 3.27 2.47
N MET A 68 -2.52 3.81 3.53
CA MET A 68 -2.05 5.19 3.58
C MET A 68 -0.96 5.45 2.52
N SER A 69 0.02 4.56 2.40
CA SER A 69 1.10 4.70 1.42
C SER A 69 0.56 4.74 -0.01
N TRP A 70 -0.40 3.89 -0.35
CA TRP A 70 -1.04 3.89 -1.67
C TRP A 70 -1.93 5.11 -1.89
N ALA A 71 -2.66 5.57 -0.87
CA ALA A 71 -3.48 6.77 -0.94
C ALA A 71 -2.63 8.03 -1.16
N PHE A 72 -1.53 8.18 -0.43
CA PHE A 72 -0.57 9.27 -0.63
C PHE A 72 0.07 9.23 -2.02
N ARG A 73 0.41 8.04 -2.52
CA ARG A 73 0.91 7.88 -3.87
C ARG A 73 -0.11 8.35 -4.91
N ASP A 74 -1.38 8.01 -4.76
CA ASP A 74 -2.43 8.45 -5.68
C ASP A 74 -2.57 9.98 -5.67
N VAL A 75 -2.47 10.62 -4.51
CA VAL A 75 -2.44 12.09 -4.41
C VAL A 75 -1.23 12.67 -5.12
N TRP A 76 -0.05 12.10 -4.89
CA TRP A 76 1.18 12.53 -5.57
C TRP A 76 1.04 12.43 -7.09
N GLU A 77 0.56 11.30 -7.59
CA GLU A 77 0.36 11.06 -9.02
C GLU A 77 -0.73 11.97 -9.64
N SER A 78 -1.68 12.47 -8.85
CA SER A 78 -2.67 13.45 -9.31
C SER A 78 -2.11 14.86 -9.46
N LEU A 79 -1.04 15.17 -8.75
CA LEU A 79 -0.39 16.50 -8.75
C LEU A 79 0.80 16.57 -9.71
N TYR A 80 1.42 15.42 -9.98
CA TYR A 80 2.65 15.33 -10.76
C TYR A 80 2.52 14.25 -11.84
N GLN A 81 3.61 14.01 -12.57
CA GLN A 81 3.62 12.93 -13.55
C GLN A 81 3.57 11.55 -12.86
N PRO A 82 2.73 10.63 -13.35
CA PRO A 82 2.62 9.30 -12.77
C PRO A 82 3.92 8.51 -12.93
N ILE A 83 4.33 7.85 -11.84
CA ILE A 83 5.47 6.93 -11.84
C ILE A 83 4.92 5.53 -12.08
N ASN A 84 5.38 4.88 -13.16
CA ASN A 84 4.86 3.56 -13.54
C ASN A 84 5.54 2.37 -12.83
N ILE A 85 6.48 2.63 -11.92
CA ILE A 85 7.18 1.60 -11.14
C ILE A 85 6.85 1.71 -9.65
N LEU A 86 6.70 0.55 -8.99
CA LEU A 86 6.46 0.45 -7.56
C LEU A 86 7.27 -0.71 -6.99
N PHE A 87 8.08 -0.44 -5.97
CA PHE A 87 8.74 -1.44 -5.15
C PHE A 87 8.06 -1.54 -3.80
N ILE A 88 7.79 -2.76 -3.36
CA ILE A 88 7.23 -3.07 -2.04
C ILE A 88 8.21 -4.04 -1.38
N ASP A 89 8.90 -3.55 -0.36
CA ASP A 89 9.96 -4.29 0.32
C ASP A 89 9.45 -4.83 1.67
N GLU A 90 9.36 -6.15 1.79
CA GLU A 90 9.01 -6.92 2.99
C GLU A 90 7.69 -6.52 3.71
N MET A 91 6.96 -5.53 3.22
CA MET A 91 5.74 -5.02 3.90
C MET A 91 4.62 -6.06 3.96
N ILE A 92 4.61 -7.02 3.04
CA ILE A 92 3.63 -8.11 3.00
C ILE A 92 4.06 -9.25 3.91
N ASP A 93 5.37 -9.43 4.13
CA ASP A 93 5.93 -10.54 4.90
C ASP A 93 5.69 -10.39 6.41
N ASN A 94 5.82 -9.19 6.92
CA ASN A 94 6.01 -8.91 8.34
C ASN A 94 4.76 -8.46 9.10
N GLY A 95 3.58 -8.97 8.77
CA GLY A 95 2.46 -8.70 9.65
C GLY A 95 1.08 -8.67 9.03
N LEU A 96 0.94 -9.12 7.79
CA LEU A 96 -0.37 -9.44 7.25
C LEU A 96 -0.69 -10.90 7.55
N ASP A 97 -1.93 -11.17 7.96
CA ASP A 97 -2.49 -12.51 7.96
C ASP A 97 -2.73 -12.99 6.51
N SER A 98 -3.07 -14.25 6.34
CA SER A 98 -3.27 -14.84 5.00
C SER A 98 -4.30 -14.07 4.17
N LEU A 99 -5.38 -13.59 4.78
CA LEU A 99 -6.40 -12.80 4.09
C LEU A 99 -5.87 -11.42 3.68
N GLY A 100 -5.10 -10.77 4.55
CA GLY A 100 -4.45 -9.49 4.24
C GLY A 100 -3.46 -9.60 3.09
N VAL A 101 -2.69 -10.69 3.03
CA VAL A 101 -1.77 -11.00 1.91
C VAL A 101 -2.56 -11.17 0.61
N GLU A 102 -3.65 -11.97 0.60
CA GLU A 102 -4.51 -12.16 -0.57
C GLU A 102 -5.08 -10.86 -1.09
N ASN A 103 -5.63 -10.05 -0.20
CA ASN A 103 -6.23 -8.77 -0.54
C ASN A 103 -5.18 -7.79 -1.10
N ALA A 104 -4.00 -7.74 -0.48
CA ALA A 104 -2.89 -6.91 -0.96
C ALA A 104 -2.43 -7.34 -2.36
N LEU A 105 -2.20 -8.63 -2.59
CA LEU A 105 -1.82 -9.15 -3.91
C LEU A 105 -2.90 -8.89 -4.97
N GLY A 106 -4.18 -9.06 -4.62
CA GLY A 106 -5.30 -8.73 -5.50
C GLY A 106 -5.31 -7.27 -5.93
N LEU A 107 -5.06 -6.35 -4.96
CA LEU A 107 -4.91 -4.92 -5.23
C LEU A 107 -3.72 -4.62 -6.15
N LEU A 108 -2.56 -5.21 -5.89
CA LEU A 108 -1.35 -5.00 -6.68
C LEU A 108 -1.52 -5.48 -8.11
N LYS A 109 -2.09 -6.67 -8.32
CA LYS A 109 -2.42 -7.18 -9.65
C LYS A 109 -3.38 -6.25 -10.40
N LYS A 110 -4.39 -5.74 -9.71
CA LYS A 110 -5.32 -4.77 -10.29
C LYS A 110 -4.61 -3.46 -10.67
N MET A 111 -3.75 -2.93 -9.81
CA MET A 111 -2.96 -1.73 -10.09
C MET A 111 -2.02 -1.94 -11.29
N SER A 112 -1.37 -3.10 -11.39
CA SER A 112 -0.50 -3.44 -12.51
C SER A 112 -1.29 -3.43 -13.83
N ARG A 113 -2.44 -4.11 -13.88
CA ARG A 113 -3.25 -4.25 -15.10
C ARG A 113 -3.96 -2.95 -15.52
N GLU A 114 -4.64 -2.29 -14.58
CA GLU A 114 -5.50 -1.14 -14.90
C GLU A 114 -4.71 0.16 -15.08
N ARG A 115 -3.56 0.29 -14.44
CA ARG A 115 -2.75 1.50 -14.45
C ARG A 115 -1.41 1.35 -15.17
N ASN A 116 -1.19 0.19 -15.81
CA ASN A 116 0.06 -0.13 -16.51
C ASN A 116 1.30 0.09 -15.63
N LYS A 117 1.24 -0.38 -14.38
CA LYS A 117 2.34 -0.24 -13.42
C LYS A 117 3.19 -1.49 -13.37
N SER A 118 4.49 -1.31 -13.39
CA SER A 118 5.48 -2.35 -13.10
C SER A 118 5.64 -2.44 -11.58
N ILE A 119 5.19 -3.56 -10.98
CA ILE A 119 5.19 -3.74 -9.53
C ILE A 119 6.19 -4.83 -9.16
N TRP A 120 7.11 -4.49 -8.27
CA TRP A 120 8.13 -5.37 -7.74
C TRP A 120 7.87 -5.61 -6.25
N LEU A 121 7.68 -6.88 -5.90
CA LEU A 121 7.49 -7.30 -4.53
C LEU A 121 8.74 -8.03 -4.05
N VAL A 122 9.39 -7.50 -3.03
CA VAL A 122 10.50 -8.16 -2.34
C VAL A 122 9.94 -8.93 -1.16
N SER A 123 10.20 -10.22 -1.08
CA SER A 123 9.64 -11.11 -0.07
C SER A 123 10.56 -12.29 0.20
N HIS A 124 10.53 -12.77 1.44
CA HIS A 124 11.18 -14.02 1.85
C HIS A 124 10.20 -15.21 1.88
N ARG A 125 8.93 -14.99 1.54
CA ARG A 125 7.89 -16.01 1.57
C ARG A 125 7.88 -16.81 0.28
N ASP A 126 8.32 -18.06 0.33
CA ASP A 126 8.28 -19.00 -0.81
C ASP A 126 6.84 -19.24 -1.31
N GLU A 127 5.84 -19.13 -0.43
CA GLU A 127 4.43 -19.31 -0.77
C GLU A 127 3.89 -18.25 -1.76
N LEU A 128 4.57 -17.11 -1.89
CA LEU A 128 4.19 -16.06 -2.85
C LEU A 128 4.63 -16.38 -4.28
N ALA A 129 5.59 -17.30 -4.46
CA ALA A 129 6.12 -17.67 -5.78
C ALA A 129 5.01 -18.17 -6.73
N GLY A 130 4.10 -19.00 -6.23
CA GLY A 130 2.95 -19.49 -7.02
C GLY A 130 1.85 -18.46 -7.30
N ARG A 131 2.00 -17.22 -6.86
CA ARG A 131 0.97 -16.16 -6.93
C ARG A 131 1.37 -14.97 -7.77
N VAL A 132 2.56 -14.98 -8.32
CA VAL A 132 3.12 -13.91 -9.16
C VAL A 132 3.49 -14.48 -10.53
N GLU A 133 3.53 -13.61 -11.55
CA GLU A 133 3.77 -14.03 -12.94
C GLU A 133 5.25 -14.23 -13.22
N ASN A 134 6.11 -13.45 -12.58
CA ASN A 134 7.56 -13.50 -12.78
C ASN A 134 8.29 -13.52 -11.45
N ILE A 135 9.35 -14.30 -11.36
CA ILE A 135 10.17 -14.42 -10.16
C ILE A 135 11.63 -14.14 -10.50
N LEU A 136 12.23 -13.23 -9.75
CA LEU A 136 13.66 -13.02 -9.70
C LEU A 136 14.19 -13.58 -8.38
N LYS A 137 14.80 -14.75 -8.41
CA LYS A 137 15.41 -15.35 -7.22
C LYS A 137 16.84 -14.83 -7.04
N VAL A 138 17.08 -14.21 -5.89
CA VAL A 138 18.38 -13.71 -5.49
C VAL A 138 18.95 -14.62 -4.41
N VAL A 139 20.11 -15.23 -4.67
CA VAL A 139 20.76 -16.18 -3.76
C VAL A 139 22.13 -15.68 -3.40
N LYS A 140 22.47 -15.69 -2.11
CA LYS A 140 23.80 -15.35 -1.60
C LYS A 140 24.45 -16.58 -1.00
N GLU A 141 25.50 -17.07 -1.65
CA GLU A 141 26.28 -18.22 -1.21
C GLU A 141 27.77 -17.92 -1.22
N GLY A 142 28.48 -18.28 -0.15
CA GLY A 142 29.92 -18.10 -0.04
C GLY A 142 30.43 -16.64 -0.22
N GLY A 143 29.57 -15.65 0.09
CA GLY A 143 29.87 -14.23 -0.10
C GLY A 143 29.59 -13.67 -1.49
N PHE A 144 29.13 -14.51 -2.43
CA PHE A 144 28.75 -14.11 -3.79
C PHE A 144 27.23 -14.09 -3.94
N THR A 145 26.73 -13.17 -4.74
CA THR A 145 25.31 -13.06 -5.07
C THR A 145 25.09 -13.55 -6.50
N SER A 146 24.16 -14.47 -6.66
CA SER A 146 23.69 -14.97 -7.96
C SER A 146 22.21 -14.65 -8.15
N TYR A 147 21.78 -14.56 -9.41
CA TYR A 147 20.42 -14.26 -9.81
C TYR A 147 19.91 -15.37 -10.71
N ASN A 148 18.76 -15.93 -10.38
CA ASN A 148 18.03 -16.85 -11.24
C ASN A 148 16.69 -16.23 -11.60
N THR A 149 16.40 -16.17 -12.87
CA THR A 149 15.09 -15.75 -13.37
C THR A 149 14.35 -16.98 -13.86
N ASP A 150 13.32 -17.41 -13.10
CA ASP A 150 12.32 -18.33 -13.62
C ASP A 150 11.28 -17.51 -14.40
N ILE A 151 11.72 -17.00 -15.55
CA ILE A 151 10.83 -16.44 -16.55
C ILE A 151 10.41 -17.61 -17.43
N GLU A 152 9.32 -18.27 -17.11
CA GLU A 152 8.60 -19.04 -18.11
C GLU A 152 8.02 -18.01 -19.09
N LEU A 153 8.71 -17.83 -20.20
CA LEU A 153 8.18 -17.12 -21.36
C LEU A 153 7.00 -17.96 -21.88
N ALA A 154 5.79 -17.55 -21.53
CA ALA A 154 4.58 -18.07 -22.12
C ALA A 154 4.41 -17.61 -23.57
#